data_69aaab5aacec34eb5c4c4611052b1e52
#
_entry.id   69aaab5aacec34eb5c4c4611052b1e52
#
_cell.length_a   1.000
_cell.length_b   1.000
_cell.length_c   1.000
_cell.angle_alpha   90.00
_cell.angle_beta   90.00
_cell.angle_gamma   90.00
#
_symmetry.space_group_name_H-M   'P 1'
#
loop_
_entity.id
_entity.type
_entity.pdbx_description
1 polymer ?
#
loop_
_entity_poly.entity_id
_entity_poly.type
_entity_poly.pdbx_seq_one_letter_code
_entity_poly.pdbx_strand_id
1 'polypeptide(L)'
;MPNTTLARAAVAAVAALTVGACASPPEEATSPGGRGQPGSDLAAEAGSTEVEGPEPRLVVSDADSGRVNVLDLTTGETLRSFEFDNPAQVTTVKDRYAFAVDGTGGAVHVVDAGTWTIDHGDHTHSYTKEPVELGALEGDGPGRVIVGDDKVATFFDGDGVARVIDFAALRKDGIDVGTVVEADAPHHGVALPIADGLVISAADGTGPLDLHTADGGFQQSFDTACPNLNGAAVSDTHVLGACEDGLFLATTADGTWTSEKVAYPAGVGAATRPTALRGHDGLPLHVATAGPAATNDGLLVFDVRTRGWTHVRTPDRALDVALAGDGRSVFAVLADGTFRVYDAQSGAETASSRVLARPYDTSDASATPPVIAVGGTRAYVSDPASKTVAEIDFRDDARIARTLDVGVAASTLGVVGL
;
A
#
# COMPACT_ATOMS: atom_id res chain seq x y z
N MET A 1 -13.46 -23.42 -64.37
CA MET A 1 -14.47 -22.77 -65.24
C MET A 1 -14.86 -21.47 -64.62
N PRO A 2 -14.99 -20.49 -65.39
CA PRO A 2 -14.52 -19.15 -65.12
C PRO A 2 -15.68 -18.15 -65.01
N ASN A 3 -15.28 -16.95 -64.79
CA ASN A 3 -15.76 -15.63 -65.27
C ASN A 3 -16.05 -14.66 -64.20
N THR A 4 -15.51 -13.55 -64.21
CA THR A 4 -15.13 -12.40 -65.04
C THR A 4 -15.61 -11.13 -64.36
N THR A 5 -14.61 -10.28 -64.09
CA THR A 5 -14.50 -8.83 -64.33
C THR A 5 -15.75 -7.95 -64.38
N LEU A 6 -15.69 -6.79 -63.73
CA LEU A 6 -15.73 -5.51 -64.45
C LEU A 6 -15.37 -4.32 -63.50
N ALA A 7 -14.34 -3.63 -63.92
CA ALA A 7 -13.93 -2.29 -63.43
C ALA A 7 -14.82 -1.22 -64.09
N ARG A 8 -15.07 -0.10 -63.42
CA ARG A 8 -15.36 1.19 -64.05
C ARG A 8 -14.71 2.34 -63.29
N ALA A 9 -13.83 2.99 -64.01
CA ALA A 9 -13.25 4.30 -63.68
C ALA A 9 -14.13 5.42 -64.33
N ALA A 10 -14.14 6.58 -63.69
CA ALA A 10 -14.42 7.89 -64.29
C ALA A 10 -13.95 8.97 -63.33
N VAL A 11 -12.82 9.62 -63.57
CA VAL A 11 -12.56 10.82 -64.41
C VAL A 11 -13.05 12.13 -63.78
N ALA A 12 -12.07 12.94 -63.52
CA ALA A 12 -11.87 14.28 -63.00
C ALA A 12 -12.80 15.39 -63.51
N ALA A 13 -12.91 16.46 -62.72
CA ALA A 13 -12.96 17.84 -63.23
C ALA A 13 -12.37 18.82 -62.20
N VAL A 14 -11.35 19.50 -62.62
CA VAL A 14 -10.69 20.67 -62.00
C VAL A 14 -11.48 21.90 -62.40
N ALA A 15 -11.78 22.80 -61.46
CA ALA A 15 -12.09 24.16 -61.72
C ALA A 15 -11.40 25.07 -60.74
N ALA A 16 -10.39 25.77 -61.20
CA ALA A 16 -9.75 26.90 -60.51
C ALA A 16 -10.53 28.18 -60.77
N LEU A 17 -10.77 28.95 -59.73
CA LEU A 17 -11.13 30.37 -59.84
C LEU A 17 -10.41 31.15 -58.75
N THR A 18 -9.50 32.00 -59.20
CA THR A 18 -8.86 33.10 -58.49
C THR A 18 -9.80 34.28 -58.43
N VAL A 19 -9.85 35.02 -57.28
CA VAL A 19 -9.89 36.51 -57.22
C VAL A 19 -9.88 36.96 -55.76
N GLY A 20 -8.98 37.92 -55.46
CA GLY A 20 -9.24 39.11 -54.66
C GLY A 20 -8.83 39.12 -53.20
N ALA A 21 -7.68 39.71 -52.96
CA ALA A 21 -7.24 40.16 -51.66
C ALA A 21 -8.02 41.43 -51.20
N CYS A 22 -8.50 41.42 -49.95
CA CYS A 22 -8.68 42.64 -49.18
C CYS A 22 -8.31 42.34 -47.73
N ALA A 23 -7.29 43.00 -47.22
CA ALA A 23 -6.83 42.92 -45.85
C ALA A 23 -7.77 43.73 -44.94
N SER A 24 -8.16 43.16 -43.82
CA SER A 24 -8.68 43.82 -42.64
C SER A 24 -8.01 43.24 -41.39
N PRO A 25 -7.79 44.04 -40.34
CA PRO A 25 -6.97 43.65 -39.19
C PRO A 25 -7.65 42.58 -38.31
N PRO A 26 -6.88 41.83 -37.50
CA PRO A 26 -7.43 40.74 -36.72
C PRO A 26 -8.23 41.25 -35.50
N GLU A 27 -9.51 40.91 -35.46
CA GLU A 27 -10.31 40.91 -34.24
C GLU A 27 -9.79 39.80 -33.32
N GLU A 28 -9.54 40.14 -32.07
CA GLU A 28 -9.28 39.19 -31.00
C GLU A 28 -10.46 38.22 -30.88
N ALA A 29 -10.23 36.97 -31.28
CA ALA A 29 -11.16 35.88 -31.03
C ALA A 29 -11.08 35.51 -29.54
N THR A 30 -12.08 35.93 -28.78
CA THR A 30 -12.39 35.32 -27.47
C THR A 30 -12.71 33.84 -27.69
N SER A 31 -11.80 32.99 -27.29
CA SER A 31 -12.02 31.55 -27.24
C SER A 31 -13.18 31.22 -26.28
N PRO A 32 -14.12 30.36 -26.69
CA PRO A 32 -15.12 29.83 -25.77
C PRO A 32 -14.41 28.99 -24.72
N GLY A 33 -14.78 29.20 -23.44
CA GLY A 33 -14.22 28.55 -22.28
C GLY A 33 -14.03 27.06 -22.48
N GLY A 34 -12.78 26.61 -22.46
CA GLY A 34 -12.41 25.21 -22.34
C GLY A 34 -12.95 24.71 -21.01
N ARG A 35 -13.72 23.65 -21.06
CA ARG A 35 -14.00 22.83 -19.89
C ARG A 35 -12.65 22.43 -19.34
N GLY A 36 -12.34 22.84 -18.11
CA GLY A 36 -11.13 22.44 -17.41
C GLY A 36 -11.00 20.90 -17.46
N GLN A 37 -9.90 20.43 -17.98
CA GLN A 37 -9.49 19.06 -17.81
C GLN A 37 -9.25 18.82 -16.30
N PRO A 38 -9.80 17.77 -15.71
CA PRO A 38 -9.45 17.38 -14.35
C PRO A 38 -8.06 16.76 -14.39
N GLY A 39 -7.02 17.54 -14.24
CA GLY A 39 -5.66 17.03 -14.29
C GLY A 39 -4.57 18.09 -14.12
N SER A 40 -4.90 19.36 -14.30
CA SER A 40 -3.91 20.45 -14.24
C SER A 40 -3.51 20.89 -12.82
N ASP A 41 -4.19 20.41 -11.78
CA ASP A 41 -3.93 20.86 -10.39
C ASP A 41 -2.84 20.04 -9.67
N LEU A 42 -2.26 19.05 -10.33
CA LEU A 42 -1.17 18.21 -9.78
C LEU A 42 0.22 18.66 -10.25
N ALA A 43 0.33 19.65 -11.10
CA ALA A 43 1.58 20.24 -11.53
C ALA A 43 2.33 20.85 -10.34
N ALA A 44 3.59 21.12 -10.50
CA ALA A 44 4.54 21.66 -9.55
C ALA A 44 3.95 22.32 -8.29
N GLU A 45 4.05 21.66 -7.15
CA GLU A 45 3.77 22.28 -5.86
C GLU A 45 4.83 23.33 -5.51
N ALA A 46 4.49 24.28 -4.66
CA ALA A 46 5.44 25.31 -4.23
C ALA A 46 6.69 24.66 -3.58
N GLY A 47 7.86 25.00 -4.08
CA GLY A 47 9.14 24.47 -3.60
C GLY A 47 9.54 23.12 -4.20
N SER A 48 8.77 22.55 -5.12
CA SER A 48 9.17 21.37 -5.86
C SER A 48 10.05 21.69 -7.07
N THR A 49 10.84 20.72 -7.48
CA THR A 49 11.65 20.75 -8.71
C THR A 49 11.23 19.58 -9.58
N GLU A 50 10.96 19.87 -10.86
CA GLU A 50 10.75 18.81 -11.85
C GLU A 50 12.08 18.13 -12.19
N VAL A 51 12.05 16.80 -12.26
CA VAL A 51 13.21 15.95 -12.53
C VAL A 51 12.95 15.03 -13.74
N GLU A 52 14.01 14.45 -14.32
CA GLU A 52 13.90 13.67 -15.57
C GLU A 52 13.05 12.38 -15.42
N GLY A 53 12.94 11.85 -14.22
CA GLY A 53 12.20 10.61 -13.95
C GLY A 53 11.99 10.37 -12.47
N PRO A 54 11.35 9.26 -12.10
CA PRO A 54 11.10 8.92 -10.71
C PRO A 54 12.37 8.93 -9.86
N GLU A 55 12.32 9.58 -8.70
CA GLU A 55 13.39 9.57 -7.69
C GLU A 55 12.90 8.82 -6.44
N PRO A 56 13.09 7.49 -6.39
CA PRO A 56 12.57 6.68 -5.32
C PRO A 56 13.29 6.97 -4.00
N ARG A 57 12.51 6.93 -2.91
CA ARG A 57 12.98 7.13 -1.54
C ARG A 57 12.60 5.94 -0.67
N LEU A 58 13.46 5.65 0.31
CA LEU A 58 13.21 4.66 1.34
C LEU A 58 12.88 5.39 2.65
N VAL A 59 11.73 5.07 3.23
CA VAL A 59 11.35 5.52 4.55
C VAL A 59 11.64 4.40 5.54
N VAL A 60 12.39 4.69 6.60
CA VAL A 60 12.87 3.71 7.57
C VAL A 60 12.59 4.20 8.98
N SER A 61 11.91 3.42 9.80
CA SER A 61 11.75 3.71 11.23
C SER A 61 12.73 2.92 12.09
N ASP A 62 13.19 3.53 13.17
CA ASP A 62 14.08 2.91 14.15
C ASP A 62 13.27 2.17 15.23
N ALA A 63 13.66 0.94 15.54
CA ALA A 63 13.05 0.16 16.62
C ALA A 63 13.37 0.72 18.02
N ASP A 64 14.50 1.40 18.17
CA ASP A 64 15.07 1.80 19.44
C ASP A 64 14.70 3.25 19.82
N SER A 65 14.23 4.05 18.86
CA SER A 65 13.91 5.47 19.05
C SER A 65 12.77 5.93 18.15
N GLY A 66 12.28 7.15 18.36
CA GLY A 66 11.27 7.79 17.49
C GLY A 66 11.80 8.25 16.15
N ARG A 67 13.00 7.84 15.74
CA ARG A 67 13.60 8.29 14.49
C ARG A 67 12.97 7.65 13.27
N VAL A 68 12.59 8.48 12.31
CA VAL A 68 12.17 8.08 10.98
C VAL A 68 13.05 8.78 9.95
N ASN A 69 13.80 8.00 9.18
CA ASN A 69 14.70 8.50 8.14
C ASN A 69 14.04 8.39 6.77
N VAL A 70 14.21 9.42 5.94
CA VAL A 70 13.92 9.39 4.51
C VAL A 70 15.24 9.41 3.76
N LEU A 71 15.53 8.35 3.01
CA LEU A 71 16.75 8.18 2.24
C LEU A 71 16.46 8.27 0.73
N ASP A 72 17.37 8.86 0.01
CA ASP A 72 17.42 8.77 -1.45
C ASP A 72 17.89 7.37 -1.87
N LEU A 73 17.04 6.64 -2.61
CA LEU A 73 17.41 5.30 -3.07
C LEU A 73 18.43 5.29 -4.21
N THR A 74 18.68 6.41 -4.87
CA THR A 74 19.73 6.49 -5.91
C THR A 74 21.13 6.59 -5.28
N THR A 75 21.26 7.47 -4.29
CA THR A 75 22.55 7.76 -3.65
C THR A 75 22.78 6.93 -2.38
N GLY A 76 21.72 6.52 -1.69
CA GLY A 76 21.77 5.90 -0.37
C GLY A 76 21.93 6.92 0.78
N GLU A 77 21.90 8.23 0.48
CA GLU A 77 22.05 9.27 1.48
C GLU A 77 20.74 9.56 2.22
N THR A 78 20.82 9.87 3.51
CA THR A 78 19.69 10.33 4.29
C THR A 78 19.38 11.78 3.93
N LEU A 79 18.22 12.02 3.34
CA LEU A 79 17.73 13.36 2.98
C LEU A 79 17.21 14.09 4.22
N ARG A 80 16.46 13.40 5.07
CA ARG A 80 15.86 13.96 6.28
C ARG A 80 15.70 12.91 7.37
N SER A 81 15.86 13.32 8.62
CA SER A 81 15.49 12.55 9.81
C SER A 81 14.42 13.32 10.57
N PHE A 82 13.37 12.62 10.96
CA PHE A 82 12.34 13.08 11.89
C PHE A 82 12.56 12.39 13.23
N GLU A 83 12.39 13.12 14.33
CA GLU A 83 12.54 12.58 15.68
C GLU A 83 11.20 12.73 16.39
N PHE A 84 10.49 11.61 16.56
CA PHE A 84 9.26 11.53 17.36
C PHE A 84 9.58 11.09 18.78
N ASP A 85 8.61 11.16 19.68
CA ASP A 85 8.87 10.87 21.09
C ASP A 85 9.13 9.38 21.36
N ASN A 86 8.54 8.49 20.57
CA ASN A 86 8.65 7.03 20.74
C ASN A 86 8.85 6.32 19.40
N PRO A 87 9.32 5.05 19.40
CA PRO A 87 9.40 4.24 18.20
C PRO A 87 8.06 4.16 17.47
N ALA A 88 8.08 4.40 16.16
CA ALA A 88 6.90 4.44 15.32
C ALA A 88 6.88 3.35 14.25
N GLN A 89 5.69 2.89 13.87
CA GLN A 89 5.49 1.98 12.75
C GLN A 89 5.06 2.77 11.51
N VAL A 90 5.82 2.66 10.42
CA VAL A 90 5.57 3.40 9.20
C VAL A 90 4.73 2.58 8.22
N THR A 91 3.71 3.21 7.65
CA THR A 91 2.97 2.75 6.48
C THR A 91 3.10 3.80 5.36
N THR A 92 3.58 3.40 4.19
CA THR A 92 3.65 4.30 3.02
C THR A 92 2.31 4.31 2.27
N VAL A 93 1.97 5.48 1.73
CA VAL A 93 0.67 5.77 1.15
C VAL A 93 0.83 6.53 -0.15
N LYS A 94 0.18 6.05 -1.21
CA LYS A 94 0.14 6.68 -2.54
C LYS A 94 1.51 7.08 -3.07
N ASP A 95 2.47 6.20 -2.86
CA ASP A 95 3.83 6.36 -3.42
C ASP A 95 4.50 7.71 -3.09
N ARG A 96 4.05 8.36 -2.00
CA ARG A 96 4.55 9.67 -1.58
C ARG A 96 4.59 9.90 -0.08
N TYR A 97 3.54 9.52 0.64
CA TYR A 97 3.39 9.85 2.04
C TYR A 97 3.79 8.69 2.94
N ALA A 98 4.21 8.99 4.16
CA ALA A 98 4.47 8.02 5.21
C ALA A 98 3.68 8.41 6.47
N PHE A 99 2.93 7.46 7.00
CA PHE A 99 2.21 7.57 8.25
C PHE A 99 2.97 6.81 9.31
N ALA A 100 3.50 7.51 10.29
CA ALA A 100 4.28 6.96 11.38
C ALA A 100 3.41 6.89 12.65
N VAL A 101 3.01 5.69 13.04
CA VAL A 101 2.16 5.42 14.19
C VAL A 101 3.01 5.33 15.45
N ASP A 102 2.94 6.32 16.31
CA ASP A 102 3.45 6.30 17.68
C ASP A 102 2.33 5.81 18.63
N GLY A 103 2.26 4.50 18.81
CA GLY A 103 1.23 3.89 19.65
C GLY A 103 1.36 4.24 21.14
N THR A 104 2.56 4.57 21.60
CA THR A 104 2.82 4.95 23.02
C THR A 104 2.51 6.42 23.28
N GLY A 105 2.85 7.29 22.32
CA GLY A 105 2.61 8.73 22.43
C GLY A 105 1.19 9.15 22.03
N GLY A 106 0.40 8.25 21.45
CA GLY A 106 -0.95 8.56 21.05
C GLY A 106 -1.05 9.43 19.79
N ALA A 107 -0.13 9.27 18.85
CA ALA A 107 -0.08 10.08 17.64
C ALA A 107 0.14 9.26 16.36
N VAL A 108 -0.40 9.74 15.24
CA VAL A 108 -0.04 9.29 13.90
C VAL A 108 0.54 10.48 13.15
N HIS A 109 1.86 10.53 13.03
CA HIS A 109 2.57 11.57 12.31
C HIS A 109 2.48 11.33 10.82
N VAL A 110 2.25 12.38 10.03
CA VAL A 110 2.17 12.32 8.58
C VAL A 110 3.34 13.04 7.96
N VAL A 111 4.14 12.33 7.20
CA VAL A 111 5.32 12.84 6.49
C VAL A 111 5.07 12.80 4.99
N ASP A 112 5.24 13.92 4.32
CA ASP A 112 5.44 13.96 2.87
C ASP A 112 6.91 13.63 2.59
N ALA A 113 7.16 12.49 1.99
CA ALA A 113 8.52 12.08 1.64
C ALA A 113 9.13 12.91 0.50
N GLY A 114 8.34 13.79 -0.13
CA GLY A 114 8.82 14.81 -1.05
C GLY A 114 9.22 14.29 -2.43
N THR A 115 8.63 13.20 -2.90
CA THR A 115 8.81 12.69 -4.25
C THR A 115 7.48 12.18 -4.80
N TRP A 116 7.18 12.43 -6.06
CA TRP A 116 5.98 11.91 -6.74
C TRP A 116 6.10 11.99 -8.25
N THR A 117 5.38 11.12 -8.94
CA THR A 117 5.26 11.09 -10.40
C THR A 117 3.80 11.26 -10.81
N ILE A 118 3.55 12.09 -11.82
CA ILE A 118 2.24 12.30 -12.42
C ILE A 118 2.25 11.62 -13.79
N ASP A 119 1.34 10.67 -13.98
CA ASP A 119 1.15 9.97 -15.25
C ASP A 119 -0.01 10.62 -16.02
N HIS A 120 0.27 11.10 -17.21
CA HIS A 120 -0.71 11.65 -18.16
C HIS A 120 -1.14 10.63 -19.22
N GLY A 121 -0.68 9.38 -19.10
CA GLY A 121 -0.99 8.28 -19.99
C GLY A 121 -0.09 8.18 -21.22
N ASP A 122 0.37 9.30 -21.77
CA ASP A 122 1.31 9.39 -22.89
C ASP A 122 2.72 9.86 -22.48
N HIS A 123 2.83 10.47 -21.31
CA HIS A 123 4.09 10.91 -20.70
C HIS A 123 3.94 11.08 -19.18
N THR A 124 5.06 11.20 -18.47
CA THR A 124 5.10 11.39 -17.03
C THR A 124 5.88 12.64 -16.65
N HIS A 125 5.52 13.26 -15.53
CA HIS A 125 6.29 14.31 -14.88
C HIS A 125 6.65 13.87 -13.47
N SER A 126 7.92 13.90 -13.14
CA SER A 126 8.41 13.55 -11.81
C SER A 126 8.88 14.81 -11.08
N TYR A 127 8.57 14.88 -9.79
CA TYR A 127 8.87 16.02 -8.95
C TYR A 127 9.53 15.61 -7.66
N THR A 128 10.41 16.47 -7.15
CA THR A 128 11.02 16.31 -5.83
C THR A 128 10.95 17.61 -5.03
N LYS A 129 10.91 17.46 -3.72
CA LYS A 129 11.12 18.53 -2.73
C LYS A 129 11.74 17.95 -1.46
N GLU A 130 12.14 18.81 -0.53
CA GLU A 130 12.58 18.36 0.79
C GLU A 130 11.46 17.61 1.52
N PRO A 131 11.75 16.47 2.17
CA PRO A 131 10.78 15.79 3.02
C PRO A 131 10.31 16.70 4.16
N VAL A 132 9.01 16.67 4.47
CA VAL A 132 8.43 17.52 5.51
C VAL A 132 7.34 16.78 6.28
N GLU A 133 7.26 17.03 7.60
CA GLU A 133 6.11 16.60 8.39
C GLU A 133 4.93 17.55 8.14
N LEU A 134 3.78 16.98 7.80
CA LEU A 134 2.54 17.73 7.56
C LEU A 134 1.74 17.96 8.84
N GLY A 135 2.03 17.21 9.90
CA GLY A 135 1.35 17.25 11.20
C GLY A 135 1.07 15.87 11.77
N ALA A 136 0.25 15.79 12.81
CA ALA A 136 -0.13 14.54 13.45
C ALA A 136 -1.63 14.45 13.74
N LEU A 137 -2.17 13.22 13.74
CA LEU A 137 -3.48 12.88 14.29
C LEU A 137 -3.27 12.47 15.74
N GLU A 138 -3.81 13.24 16.67
CA GLU A 138 -3.70 12.96 18.10
C GLU A 138 -4.87 12.10 18.58
N GLY A 139 -4.63 11.12 19.46
CA GLY A 139 -5.69 10.29 20.08
C GLY A 139 -5.11 9.13 20.87
N ASP A 140 -5.94 8.49 21.70
CA ASP A 140 -5.50 7.41 22.58
C ASP A 140 -5.44 6.07 21.85
N GLY A 141 -4.26 5.45 21.88
CA GLY A 141 -4.02 4.11 21.33
C GLY A 141 -4.24 4.00 19.81
N PRO A 142 -3.55 4.79 18.97
CA PRO A 142 -3.67 4.65 17.52
C PRO A 142 -3.28 3.24 17.06
N GLY A 143 -4.19 2.60 16.33
CA GLY A 143 -3.98 1.31 15.70
C GLY A 143 -3.27 1.44 14.34
N ARG A 144 -3.37 0.39 13.53
CA ARG A 144 -2.75 0.37 12.20
C ARG A 144 -3.39 1.38 11.26
N VAL A 145 -2.56 2.00 10.46
CA VAL A 145 -3.00 2.77 9.28
C VAL A 145 -3.37 1.80 8.17
N ILE A 146 -4.60 1.86 7.70
CA ILE A 146 -5.11 1.06 6.58
C ILE A 146 -5.31 1.98 5.37
N VAL A 147 -4.75 1.55 4.26
CA VAL A 147 -4.76 2.29 3.00
C VAL A 147 -5.83 1.74 2.09
N GLY A 148 -6.76 2.57 1.66
CA GLY A 148 -7.70 2.33 0.58
C GLY A 148 -7.27 3.04 -0.71
N ASP A 149 -8.10 3.04 -1.74
CA ASP A 149 -7.72 3.60 -3.04
C ASP A 149 -7.63 5.12 -3.05
N ASP A 150 -8.51 5.83 -2.35
CA ASP A 150 -8.56 7.29 -2.29
C ASP A 150 -8.46 7.87 -0.87
N LYS A 151 -8.37 6.99 0.15
CA LYS A 151 -8.42 7.34 1.57
C LYS A 151 -7.46 6.50 2.39
N VAL A 152 -7.11 7.02 3.55
CA VAL A 152 -6.43 6.29 4.60
C VAL A 152 -7.25 6.40 5.88
N ALA A 153 -7.29 5.34 6.68
CA ALA A 153 -7.98 5.33 7.95
C ALA A 153 -7.13 4.76 9.08
N THR A 154 -7.36 5.26 10.28
CA THR A 154 -6.78 4.73 11.52
C THR A 154 -7.88 4.65 12.57
N PHE A 155 -7.92 3.53 13.29
CA PHE A 155 -8.77 3.38 14.47
C PHE A 155 -7.95 3.69 15.73
N PHE A 156 -8.51 4.49 16.63
CA PHE A 156 -7.91 4.85 17.91
C PHE A 156 -8.58 4.01 19.00
N ASP A 157 -7.88 2.99 19.47
CA ASP A 157 -8.40 1.93 20.33
C ASP A 157 -8.92 2.48 21.66
N GLY A 158 -8.19 3.41 22.28
CA GLY A 158 -8.55 4.02 23.56
C GLY A 158 -9.69 5.03 23.45
N ASP A 159 -9.81 5.70 22.32
CA ASP A 159 -10.91 6.63 22.03
C ASP A 159 -12.16 5.90 21.51
N GLY A 160 -12.03 4.72 20.90
CA GLY A 160 -13.09 4.04 20.16
C GLY A 160 -13.51 4.77 18.89
N VAL A 161 -12.56 5.41 18.19
CA VAL A 161 -12.86 6.31 17.07
C VAL A 161 -12.03 5.97 15.84
N ALA A 162 -12.67 5.86 14.69
CA ALA A 162 -12.01 5.82 13.39
C ALA A 162 -11.88 7.23 12.80
N ARG A 163 -10.69 7.56 12.29
CA ARG A 163 -10.43 8.81 11.56
C ARG A 163 -9.99 8.50 10.14
N VAL A 164 -10.59 9.21 9.18
CA VAL A 164 -10.35 9.02 7.75
C VAL A 164 -9.81 10.31 7.16
N ILE A 165 -8.78 10.18 6.33
CA ILE A 165 -8.18 11.28 5.57
C ILE A 165 -8.27 10.95 4.09
N ASP A 166 -8.84 11.85 3.30
CA ASP A 166 -8.80 11.78 1.84
C ASP A 166 -7.42 12.16 1.30
N PHE A 167 -6.90 11.42 0.33
CA PHE A 167 -5.59 11.77 -0.26
C PHE A 167 -5.57 13.15 -0.93
N ALA A 168 -6.72 13.62 -1.41
CA ALA A 168 -6.85 14.98 -1.94
C ALA A 168 -6.58 16.06 -0.88
N ALA A 169 -6.83 15.77 0.40
CA ALA A 169 -6.53 16.67 1.50
C ALA A 169 -5.03 16.78 1.78
N LEU A 170 -4.28 15.67 1.67
CA LEU A 170 -2.83 15.65 1.88
C LEU A 170 -2.06 16.52 0.88
N ARG A 171 -2.58 16.67 -0.35
CA ARG A 171 -1.95 17.50 -1.41
C ARG A 171 -2.02 19.01 -1.14
N LYS A 172 -2.77 19.45 -0.13
CA LYS A 172 -2.96 20.85 0.24
C LYS A 172 -2.07 21.31 1.39
N ASP A 173 -0.95 20.64 1.62
CA ASP A 173 0.02 20.94 2.68
C ASP A 173 -0.58 20.88 4.10
N GLY A 174 -1.38 19.86 4.38
CA GLY A 174 -1.98 19.68 5.70
C GLY A 174 -2.61 18.32 5.91
N ILE A 175 -3.07 18.12 7.14
CA ILE A 175 -3.89 16.97 7.52
C ILE A 175 -5.29 17.52 7.80
N ASP A 176 -6.25 17.16 6.96
CA ASP A 176 -7.66 17.45 7.19
C ASP A 176 -8.39 16.12 7.40
N VAL A 177 -8.93 15.93 8.59
CA VAL A 177 -9.73 14.76 8.92
C VAL A 177 -11.11 14.92 8.30
N GLY A 178 -11.37 14.18 7.22
CA GLY A 178 -12.62 14.27 6.48
C GLY A 178 -13.79 13.65 7.23
N THR A 179 -13.63 12.40 7.69
CA THR A 179 -14.69 11.63 8.36
C THR A 179 -14.21 11.09 9.69
N VAL A 180 -15.08 11.17 10.68
CA VAL A 180 -14.91 10.57 12.01
C VAL A 180 -16.06 9.65 12.29
N VAL A 181 -15.78 8.39 12.64
CA VAL A 181 -16.79 7.41 13.05
C VAL A 181 -16.50 6.95 14.46
N GLU A 182 -17.48 7.08 15.35
CA GLU A 182 -17.42 6.60 16.72
C GLU A 182 -17.98 5.18 16.79
N ALA A 183 -17.23 4.26 17.41
CA ALA A 183 -17.75 2.95 17.78
C ALA A 183 -18.57 3.02 19.07
N ASP A 184 -19.35 1.99 19.36
CA ASP A 184 -20.20 1.95 20.57
C ASP A 184 -19.38 2.02 21.88
N ALA A 185 -18.11 1.58 21.84
CA ALA A 185 -17.17 1.67 22.97
C ALA A 185 -15.72 1.55 22.49
N PRO A 186 -14.73 2.04 23.28
CA PRO A 186 -13.34 1.78 23.05
C PRO A 186 -13.01 0.29 23.01
N HIS A 187 -12.21 -0.13 22.01
CA HIS A 187 -11.78 -1.51 21.83
C HIS A 187 -10.59 -1.58 20.88
N HIS A 188 -9.92 -2.73 20.85
CA HIS A 188 -8.90 -2.98 19.83
C HIS A 188 -9.59 -3.19 18.46
N GLY A 189 -9.57 -2.15 17.62
CA GLY A 189 -10.40 -2.06 16.44
C GLY A 189 -9.61 -1.95 15.14
N VAL A 190 -10.37 -1.93 14.04
CA VAL A 190 -9.87 -1.63 12.69
C VAL A 190 -10.81 -0.65 11.99
N ALA A 191 -10.25 0.16 11.12
CA ALA A 191 -10.97 1.05 10.22
C ALA A 191 -10.49 0.78 8.79
N LEU A 192 -11.39 0.33 7.92
CA LEU A 192 -11.11 -0.17 6.59
C LEU A 192 -11.82 0.75 5.58
N PRO A 193 -11.10 1.73 5.00
CA PRO A 193 -11.69 2.68 4.06
C PRO A 193 -11.99 2.00 2.72
N ILE A 194 -13.22 2.13 2.26
CA ILE A 194 -13.70 1.68 0.96
C ILE A 194 -14.15 2.89 0.13
N ALA A 195 -14.35 2.72 -1.18
CA ALA A 195 -14.67 3.83 -2.09
C ALA A 195 -15.81 4.71 -1.56
N ASP A 196 -16.94 4.12 -1.17
CA ASP A 196 -18.15 4.84 -0.77
C ASP A 196 -18.41 4.83 0.75
N GLY A 197 -17.38 4.53 1.57
CA GLY A 197 -17.62 4.46 3.02
C GLY A 197 -16.43 3.96 3.83
N LEU A 198 -16.77 3.38 4.97
CA LEU A 198 -15.82 2.83 5.94
C LEU A 198 -16.40 1.57 6.56
N VAL A 199 -15.58 0.53 6.72
CA VAL A 199 -15.94 -0.63 7.53
C VAL A 199 -15.16 -0.58 8.83
N ILE A 200 -15.83 -0.71 9.97
CA ILE A 200 -15.20 -0.74 11.30
C ILE A 200 -15.55 -2.03 12.05
N SER A 201 -14.69 -2.40 13.00
CA SER A 201 -14.96 -3.51 13.91
C SER A 201 -15.99 -3.12 14.96
N ALA A 202 -16.84 -4.07 15.36
CA ALA A 202 -17.77 -3.89 16.46
C ALA A 202 -17.05 -3.96 17.82
N ALA A 203 -17.52 -3.19 18.79
CA ALA A 203 -16.87 -3.00 20.10
C ALA A 203 -16.80 -4.27 20.97
N ASP A 204 -17.67 -5.27 20.74
CA ASP A 204 -17.70 -6.49 21.53
C ASP A 204 -16.59 -7.50 21.16
N GLY A 205 -15.82 -7.24 20.09
CA GLY A 205 -14.73 -8.09 19.60
C GLY A 205 -15.17 -9.48 19.11
N THR A 206 -16.46 -9.76 19.13
CA THR A 206 -17.04 -11.05 18.72
C THR A 206 -18.06 -10.89 17.59
N GLY A 207 -18.51 -9.66 17.39
CA GLY A 207 -19.57 -9.30 16.47
C GLY A 207 -19.15 -9.22 15.01
N PRO A 208 -20.11 -8.84 14.17
CA PRO A 208 -19.84 -8.52 12.77
C PRO A 208 -19.02 -7.22 12.65
N LEU A 209 -18.54 -6.97 11.44
CA LEU A 209 -18.04 -5.65 11.06
C LEU A 209 -19.22 -4.78 10.62
N ASP A 210 -19.12 -3.47 10.86
CA ASP A 210 -20.15 -2.50 10.53
C ASP A 210 -19.71 -1.64 9.34
N LEU A 211 -20.62 -1.49 8.39
CA LEU A 211 -20.47 -0.64 7.23
C LEU A 211 -21.08 0.74 7.50
N HIS A 212 -20.30 1.78 7.25
CA HIS A 212 -20.69 3.18 7.35
C HIS A 212 -20.59 3.85 5.98
N THR A 213 -21.44 4.84 5.77
CA THR A 213 -21.40 5.71 4.58
C THR A 213 -20.17 6.64 4.61
N ALA A 214 -19.87 7.30 3.49
CA ALA A 214 -18.72 8.22 3.39
C ALA A 214 -18.77 9.41 4.36
N ASP A 215 -19.96 9.81 4.81
CA ASP A 215 -20.18 10.84 5.82
C ASP A 215 -20.21 10.29 7.26
N GLY A 216 -19.93 8.99 7.45
CA GLY A 216 -19.83 8.34 8.75
C GLY A 216 -21.13 7.76 9.29
N GLY A 217 -22.24 7.89 8.56
CA GLY A 217 -23.53 7.32 8.98
C GLY A 217 -23.51 5.79 8.95
N PHE A 218 -24.08 5.13 9.99
CA PHE A 218 -24.27 3.67 9.99
C PHE A 218 -25.17 3.24 8.83
N GLN A 219 -24.75 2.22 8.08
CA GLN A 219 -25.50 1.68 6.96
C GLN A 219 -26.02 0.27 7.24
N GLN A 220 -25.15 -0.65 7.63
CA GLN A 220 -25.51 -2.03 7.98
C GLN A 220 -24.42 -2.72 8.79
N SER A 221 -24.80 -3.72 9.58
CA SER A 221 -23.87 -4.73 10.08
C SER A 221 -23.81 -5.90 9.10
N PHE A 222 -22.63 -6.47 8.88
CA PHE A 222 -22.51 -7.68 8.06
C PHE A 222 -23.07 -8.89 8.82
N ASP A 223 -23.70 -9.84 8.11
CA ASP A 223 -24.27 -11.05 8.72
C ASP A 223 -23.19 -12.03 9.23
N THR A 224 -21.94 -11.89 8.77
CA THR A 224 -20.82 -12.78 9.10
C THR A 224 -20.03 -12.20 10.28
N ALA A 225 -20.06 -12.88 11.42
CA ALA A 225 -19.26 -12.50 12.57
C ALA A 225 -17.75 -12.69 12.32
N CYS A 226 -16.91 -11.88 12.99
CA CYS A 226 -15.44 -11.97 12.90
C CYS A 226 -14.81 -11.96 14.30
N PRO A 227 -14.95 -13.07 15.07
CA PRO A 227 -14.41 -13.12 16.42
C PRO A 227 -12.88 -12.97 16.43
N ASN A 228 -12.39 -12.17 17.39
CA ASN A 228 -10.97 -11.93 17.62
C ASN A 228 -10.22 -11.54 16.33
N LEU A 229 -10.76 -10.56 15.59
CA LEU A 229 -10.13 -9.99 14.40
C LEU A 229 -8.69 -9.54 14.72
N ASN A 230 -7.73 -9.98 13.90
CA ASN A 230 -6.31 -9.64 14.14
C ASN A 230 -5.65 -8.96 12.94
N GLY A 231 -5.83 -9.45 11.73
CA GLY A 231 -5.31 -8.86 10.51
C GLY A 231 -6.45 -8.45 9.58
N ALA A 232 -6.29 -7.34 8.89
CA ALA A 232 -7.28 -6.88 7.92
C ALA A 232 -6.61 -6.28 6.69
N ALA A 233 -7.32 -6.31 5.57
CA ALA A 233 -6.93 -5.67 4.32
C ALA A 233 -8.18 -5.20 3.57
N VAL A 234 -8.02 -4.22 2.71
CA VAL A 234 -9.11 -3.61 1.96
C VAL A 234 -8.67 -3.30 0.53
N SER A 235 -9.62 -3.33 -0.38
CA SER A 235 -9.55 -2.74 -1.72
C SER A 235 -10.94 -2.20 -2.08
N ASP A 236 -11.10 -1.58 -3.24
CA ASP A 236 -12.38 -1.06 -3.71
C ASP A 236 -13.49 -2.12 -3.79
N THR A 237 -13.13 -3.37 -4.00
CA THR A 237 -14.08 -4.45 -4.29
C THR A 237 -14.21 -5.47 -3.18
N HIS A 238 -13.35 -5.43 -2.17
CA HIS A 238 -13.39 -6.42 -1.08
C HIS A 238 -12.77 -5.92 0.22
N VAL A 239 -13.26 -6.47 1.31
CA VAL A 239 -12.75 -6.32 2.67
C VAL A 239 -12.39 -7.69 3.21
N LEU A 240 -11.22 -7.82 3.80
CA LEU A 240 -10.72 -9.04 4.42
C LEU A 240 -10.48 -8.83 5.91
N GLY A 241 -10.86 -9.84 6.71
CA GLY A 241 -10.57 -9.89 8.13
C GLY A 241 -10.10 -11.28 8.57
N ALA A 242 -8.92 -11.36 9.19
CA ALA A 242 -8.41 -12.60 9.75
C ALA A 242 -9.03 -12.85 11.14
N CYS A 243 -10.17 -13.55 11.16
CA CYS A 243 -10.90 -13.91 12.37
C CYS A 243 -10.35 -15.20 12.99
N GLU A 244 -10.73 -15.51 14.22
CA GLU A 244 -10.30 -16.73 14.90
C GLU A 244 -10.76 -18.02 14.18
N ASP A 245 -11.96 -17.97 13.60
CA ASP A 245 -12.68 -19.10 13.01
C ASP A 245 -12.59 -19.19 11.47
N GLY A 246 -11.86 -18.29 10.82
CA GLY A 246 -11.71 -18.22 9.36
C GLY A 246 -11.47 -16.81 8.86
N LEU A 247 -11.35 -16.66 7.56
CA LEU A 247 -11.24 -15.37 6.91
C LEU A 247 -12.64 -14.79 6.67
N PHE A 248 -12.90 -13.61 7.21
CA PHE A 248 -14.03 -12.79 6.79
C PHE A 248 -13.72 -12.20 5.42
N LEU A 249 -14.64 -12.36 4.49
CA LEU A 249 -14.59 -11.76 3.17
C LEU A 249 -15.90 -11.04 2.90
N ALA A 250 -15.87 -9.72 2.77
CA ALA A 250 -16.97 -8.97 2.19
C ALA A 250 -16.60 -8.53 0.78
N THR A 251 -17.57 -8.58 -0.13
CA THR A 251 -17.42 -8.15 -1.52
C THR A 251 -18.60 -7.30 -1.92
N THR A 252 -18.39 -6.39 -2.86
CA THR A 252 -19.44 -5.54 -3.42
C THR A 252 -19.78 -5.94 -4.85
N ALA A 253 -21.07 -5.88 -5.17
CA ALA A 253 -21.58 -6.00 -6.51
C ALA A 253 -22.73 -5.02 -6.68
N ASP A 254 -22.68 -4.17 -7.70
CA ASP A 254 -23.70 -3.14 -7.98
C ASP A 254 -24.02 -2.26 -6.73
N GLY A 255 -22.97 -1.93 -5.94
CA GLY A 255 -23.10 -1.13 -4.71
C GLY A 255 -23.71 -1.86 -3.52
N THR A 256 -23.94 -3.18 -3.64
CA THR A 256 -24.45 -4.01 -2.53
C THR A 256 -23.32 -4.83 -1.94
N TRP A 257 -23.07 -4.66 -0.66
CA TRP A 257 -22.06 -5.42 0.08
C TRP A 257 -22.67 -6.67 0.70
N THR A 258 -21.99 -7.80 0.52
CA THR A 258 -22.31 -9.09 1.13
C THR A 258 -21.08 -9.69 1.76
N SER A 259 -21.26 -10.52 2.80
CA SER A 259 -20.14 -11.15 3.50
C SER A 259 -20.27 -12.67 3.57
N GLU A 260 -19.12 -13.32 3.62
CA GLU A 260 -19.00 -14.76 3.81
C GLU A 260 -17.78 -15.11 4.68
N LYS A 261 -17.80 -16.31 5.27
CA LYS A 261 -16.65 -16.87 5.99
C LYS A 261 -15.94 -17.89 5.10
N VAL A 262 -14.66 -17.64 4.81
CA VAL A 262 -13.81 -18.59 4.10
C VAL A 262 -12.97 -19.36 5.12
N ALA A 263 -13.08 -20.70 5.09
CA ALA A 263 -12.30 -21.53 6.00
C ALA A 263 -10.79 -21.39 5.73
N TYR A 264 -9.99 -21.39 6.78
CA TYR A 264 -8.53 -21.50 6.63
C TYR A 264 -8.14 -22.87 6.07
N PRO A 265 -6.96 -23.01 5.44
CA PRO A 265 -6.48 -24.29 4.95
C PRO A 265 -6.22 -25.26 6.11
N ALA A 266 -6.21 -26.56 5.81
CA ALA A 266 -5.96 -27.59 6.80
C ALA A 266 -4.64 -27.36 7.55
N GLY A 267 -4.68 -27.41 8.88
CA GLY A 267 -3.54 -27.16 9.76
C GLY A 267 -3.40 -25.70 10.22
N VAL A 268 -4.19 -24.79 9.68
CA VAL A 268 -4.28 -23.41 10.16
C VAL A 268 -5.50 -23.27 11.06
N GLY A 269 -5.31 -22.85 12.29
CA GLY A 269 -6.36 -22.64 13.29
C GLY A 269 -6.14 -21.36 14.07
N ALA A 270 -6.89 -21.16 15.14
CA ALA A 270 -6.87 -19.92 15.94
C ALA A 270 -5.47 -19.44 16.32
N ALA A 271 -4.58 -20.37 16.74
CA ALA A 271 -3.21 -20.05 17.16
C ALA A 271 -2.23 -19.80 16.00
N THR A 272 -2.58 -20.23 14.79
CA THR A 272 -1.72 -20.14 13.59
C THR A 272 -2.39 -19.34 12.47
N ARG A 273 -3.47 -18.61 12.79
CA ARG A 273 -4.14 -17.74 11.82
C ARG A 273 -3.26 -16.55 11.42
N PRO A 274 -3.50 -15.96 10.27
CA PRO A 274 -2.83 -14.73 9.86
C PRO A 274 -2.94 -13.62 10.91
N THR A 275 -1.85 -12.91 11.15
CA THR A 275 -1.81 -11.73 12.04
C THR A 275 -1.74 -10.41 11.27
N ALA A 276 -1.42 -10.49 9.99
CA ALA A 276 -1.44 -9.39 9.03
C ALA A 276 -1.78 -9.96 7.67
N LEU A 277 -2.55 -9.21 6.91
CA LEU A 277 -2.85 -9.51 5.50
C LEU A 277 -2.21 -8.39 4.67
N ARG A 278 -1.38 -8.74 3.70
CA ARG A 278 -0.73 -7.77 2.81
C ARG A 278 -1.15 -8.07 1.38
N GLY A 279 -1.70 -7.08 0.72
CA GLY A 279 -2.03 -7.07 -0.70
C GLY A 279 -1.09 -6.17 -1.48
N HIS A 280 -1.40 -5.99 -2.72
CA HIS A 280 -0.85 -4.96 -3.60
C HIS A 280 -2.01 -4.36 -4.41
N ASP A 281 -1.97 -3.05 -4.64
CA ASP A 281 -3.03 -2.34 -5.35
C ASP A 281 -3.38 -3.01 -6.68
N GLY A 282 -4.66 -3.16 -6.94
CA GLY A 282 -5.20 -3.77 -8.15
C GLY A 282 -5.03 -5.30 -8.25
N LEU A 283 -4.41 -5.96 -7.26
CA LEU A 283 -4.25 -7.41 -7.26
C LEU A 283 -5.28 -8.11 -6.36
N PRO A 284 -5.81 -9.27 -6.77
CA PRO A 284 -6.75 -10.04 -5.96
C PRO A 284 -6.06 -10.98 -4.95
N LEU A 285 -4.74 -10.88 -4.81
CA LEU A 285 -3.93 -11.74 -3.96
C LEU A 285 -3.55 -11.04 -2.67
N HIS A 286 -3.63 -11.77 -1.57
CA HIS A 286 -3.16 -11.34 -0.26
C HIS A 286 -2.24 -12.39 0.35
N VAL A 287 -1.18 -11.95 1.01
CA VAL A 287 -0.20 -12.82 1.63
C VAL A 287 -0.13 -12.56 3.14
N ALA A 288 0.19 -13.62 3.88
CA ALA A 288 0.36 -13.56 5.33
C ALA A 288 1.34 -14.64 5.77
N THR A 289 1.93 -14.50 6.96
CA THR A 289 2.57 -15.63 7.63
C THR A 289 1.50 -16.60 8.12
N ALA A 290 1.81 -17.90 8.12
CA ALA A 290 0.94 -18.96 8.64
C ALA A 290 1.01 -19.00 10.18
N GLY A 291 0.74 -17.86 10.83
CA GLY A 291 0.81 -17.66 12.27
C GLY A 291 1.98 -16.79 12.73
N PRO A 292 2.17 -16.64 14.06
CA PRO A 292 3.24 -15.83 14.65
C PRO A 292 4.63 -16.33 14.28
N ALA A 293 5.62 -15.41 14.19
CA ALA A 293 7.00 -15.74 13.85
C ALA A 293 7.62 -16.86 14.71
N ALA A 294 7.20 -16.95 15.98
CA ALA A 294 7.71 -18.01 16.89
C ALA A 294 7.22 -19.43 16.54
N THR A 295 6.12 -19.58 15.81
CA THR A 295 5.45 -20.90 15.66
C THR A 295 4.98 -21.22 14.24
N ASN A 296 5.04 -20.28 13.29
CA ASN A 296 4.57 -20.53 11.93
C ASN A 296 5.42 -21.58 11.19
N ASP A 297 4.85 -22.18 10.16
CA ASP A 297 5.50 -23.16 9.30
C ASP A 297 5.58 -22.67 7.84
N GLY A 298 5.42 -21.35 7.63
CA GLY A 298 5.51 -20.77 6.31
C GLY A 298 4.58 -19.58 6.10
N LEU A 299 4.07 -19.47 4.89
CA LEU A 299 3.21 -18.38 4.46
C LEU A 299 1.92 -18.88 3.77
N LEU A 300 0.94 -18.02 3.76
CA LEU A 300 -0.35 -18.23 3.14
C LEU A 300 -0.54 -17.21 2.02
N VAL A 301 -1.05 -17.66 0.89
CA VAL A 301 -1.53 -16.81 -0.20
C VAL A 301 -3.02 -17.03 -0.37
N PHE A 302 -3.81 -15.98 -0.30
CA PHE A 302 -5.25 -16.01 -0.52
C PHE A 302 -5.59 -15.34 -1.85
N ASP A 303 -6.38 -16.00 -2.70
CA ASP A 303 -6.92 -15.41 -3.93
C ASP A 303 -8.42 -15.14 -3.74
N VAL A 304 -8.78 -13.86 -3.69
CA VAL A 304 -10.16 -13.39 -3.51
C VAL A 304 -11.10 -13.91 -4.60
N ARG A 305 -10.63 -14.09 -5.83
CA ARG A 305 -11.46 -14.53 -6.96
C ARG A 305 -11.89 -16.00 -6.84
N THR A 306 -10.97 -16.84 -6.37
CA THR A 306 -11.20 -18.28 -6.24
C THR A 306 -11.64 -18.71 -4.84
N ARG A 307 -11.55 -17.82 -3.83
CA ARG A 307 -11.67 -18.11 -2.39
C ARG A 307 -10.69 -19.20 -1.95
N GLY A 308 -9.60 -19.33 -2.69
CA GLY A 308 -8.62 -20.39 -2.51
C GLY A 308 -7.39 -19.94 -1.72
N TRP A 309 -6.82 -20.89 -0.97
CA TRP A 309 -5.57 -20.72 -0.26
C TRP A 309 -4.46 -21.56 -0.88
N THR A 310 -3.28 -20.95 -1.01
CA THR A 310 -2.02 -21.67 -1.19
C THR A 310 -1.22 -21.58 0.10
N HIS A 311 -0.95 -22.71 0.75
CA HIS A 311 -0.10 -22.79 1.93
C HIS A 311 1.31 -23.23 1.50
N VAL A 312 2.25 -22.30 1.57
CA VAL A 312 3.66 -22.52 1.22
C VAL A 312 4.43 -22.83 2.49
N ARG A 313 4.88 -24.07 2.62
CA ARG A 313 5.76 -24.45 3.73
C ARG A 313 7.18 -24.00 3.45
N THR A 314 7.76 -23.28 4.40
CA THR A 314 9.13 -22.76 4.30
C THR A 314 10.10 -23.65 5.07
N PRO A 315 11.39 -23.69 4.70
CA PRO A 315 12.38 -24.53 5.41
C PRO A 315 12.69 -24.04 6.82
N ASP A 316 12.39 -22.78 7.14
CA ASP A 316 12.47 -22.20 8.47
C ASP A 316 11.31 -21.19 8.63
N ARG A 317 11.15 -20.61 9.80
CA ARG A 317 10.06 -19.68 10.14
C ARG A 317 10.11 -18.42 9.30
N ALA A 318 8.98 -18.02 8.75
CA ALA A 318 8.82 -16.76 8.05
C ALA A 318 8.71 -15.64 9.08
N LEU A 319 9.62 -14.66 9.01
CA LEU A 319 9.63 -13.48 9.88
C LEU A 319 8.76 -12.36 9.31
N ASP A 320 8.83 -12.20 7.99
CA ASP A 320 7.96 -11.28 7.25
C ASP A 320 7.72 -11.80 5.83
N VAL A 321 6.62 -11.34 5.22
CA VAL A 321 6.18 -11.73 3.87
C VAL A 321 5.66 -10.51 3.11
N ALA A 322 5.82 -10.53 1.78
CA ALA A 322 5.28 -9.49 0.91
C ALA A 322 4.86 -10.06 -0.45
N LEU A 323 3.98 -9.34 -1.14
CA LEU A 323 3.53 -9.64 -2.50
C LEU A 323 4.16 -8.61 -3.45
N ALA A 324 4.73 -9.07 -4.55
CA ALA A 324 5.20 -8.19 -5.61
C ALA A 324 4.05 -7.68 -6.48
N GLY A 325 4.22 -6.48 -7.06
CA GLY A 325 3.25 -5.90 -7.99
C GLY A 325 3.08 -6.67 -9.31
N ASP A 326 3.91 -7.70 -9.58
CA ASP A 326 3.74 -8.60 -10.74
C ASP A 326 2.59 -9.61 -10.57
N GLY A 327 1.96 -9.67 -9.37
CA GLY A 327 0.88 -10.59 -9.04
C GLY A 327 1.27 -12.07 -9.07
N ARG A 328 2.56 -12.36 -9.04
CA ARG A 328 3.11 -13.70 -9.15
C ARG A 328 4.15 -14.02 -8.09
N SER A 329 5.03 -13.08 -7.78
CA SER A 329 6.14 -13.28 -6.87
C SER A 329 5.73 -12.97 -5.43
N VAL A 330 5.89 -13.94 -4.54
CA VAL A 330 5.69 -13.80 -3.10
C VAL A 330 7.03 -13.95 -2.40
N PHE A 331 7.29 -13.06 -1.46
CA PHE A 331 8.54 -12.98 -0.74
C PHE A 331 8.39 -13.42 0.70
N ALA A 332 9.42 -14.06 1.22
CA ALA A 332 9.59 -14.29 2.65
C ALA A 332 11.03 -14.04 3.07
N VAL A 333 11.22 -13.38 4.21
CA VAL A 333 12.49 -13.41 4.95
C VAL A 333 12.37 -14.42 6.08
N LEU A 334 13.31 -15.36 6.16
CA LEU A 334 13.26 -16.48 7.08
C LEU A 334 14.24 -16.30 8.25
N ALA A 335 13.97 -17.02 9.35
CA ALA A 335 14.80 -16.99 10.55
C ALA A 335 16.23 -17.49 10.30
N ASP A 336 16.46 -18.37 9.30
CA ASP A 336 17.79 -18.80 8.88
C ASP A 336 18.61 -17.68 8.23
N GLY A 337 18.01 -16.50 7.98
CA GLY A 337 18.64 -15.34 7.38
C GLY A 337 18.55 -15.29 5.86
N THR A 338 17.72 -16.12 5.25
CA THR A 338 17.50 -16.13 3.81
C THR A 338 16.25 -15.33 3.41
N PHE A 339 16.34 -14.63 2.30
CA PHE A 339 15.20 -14.12 1.54
C PHE A 339 14.87 -15.13 0.45
N ARG A 340 13.59 -15.44 0.30
CA ARG A 340 13.10 -16.42 -0.68
C ARG A 340 11.98 -15.85 -1.52
N VAL A 341 11.96 -16.25 -2.78
CA VAL A 341 10.93 -15.91 -3.76
C VAL A 341 10.13 -17.17 -4.08
N TYR A 342 8.82 -17.07 -3.97
CA TYR A 342 7.88 -18.14 -4.29
C TYR A 342 6.92 -17.71 -5.37
N ASP A 343 6.49 -18.64 -6.22
CA ASP A 343 5.38 -18.43 -7.14
C ASP A 343 4.05 -18.51 -6.38
N ALA A 344 3.25 -17.46 -6.46
CA ALA A 344 2.01 -17.31 -5.68
C ALA A 344 0.98 -18.41 -5.92
N GLN A 345 0.94 -18.97 -7.14
CA GLN A 345 -0.04 -19.97 -7.53
C GLN A 345 0.37 -21.39 -7.13
N SER A 346 1.61 -21.75 -7.40
CA SER A 346 2.11 -23.10 -7.16
C SER A 346 2.76 -23.29 -5.79
N GLY A 347 3.17 -22.20 -5.13
CA GLY A 347 3.97 -22.24 -3.91
C GLY A 347 5.41 -22.70 -4.12
N ALA A 348 5.85 -22.86 -5.36
CA ALA A 348 7.21 -23.31 -5.67
C ALA A 348 8.23 -22.19 -5.41
N GLU A 349 9.33 -22.51 -4.75
CA GLU A 349 10.48 -21.63 -4.61
C GLU A 349 11.14 -21.42 -5.98
N THR A 350 11.39 -20.16 -6.34
CA THR A 350 11.97 -19.77 -7.63
C THR A 350 13.36 -19.18 -7.49
N ALA A 351 13.66 -18.54 -6.35
CA ALA A 351 14.97 -17.94 -6.08
C ALA A 351 15.20 -17.77 -4.57
N SER A 352 16.46 -17.66 -4.15
CA SER A 352 16.80 -17.33 -2.77
C SER A 352 18.18 -16.68 -2.63
N SER A 353 18.34 -15.85 -1.60
CA SER A 353 19.62 -15.23 -1.24
C SER A 353 19.73 -15.09 0.28
N ARG A 354 20.96 -15.16 0.81
CA ARG A 354 21.23 -14.83 2.20
C ARG A 354 21.29 -13.30 2.35
N VAL A 355 20.42 -12.76 3.18
CA VAL A 355 20.27 -11.30 3.36
C VAL A 355 20.63 -10.83 4.77
N LEU A 356 20.49 -11.68 5.80
CA LEU A 356 20.90 -11.35 7.15
C LEU A 356 22.35 -11.81 7.38
N ALA A 357 23.11 -10.98 8.08
CA ALA A 357 24.49 -11.31 8.46
C ALA A 357 24.58 -12.55 9.36
N ARG A 358 23.52 -12.81 10.14
CA ARG A 358 23.36 -13.98 11.01
C ARG A 358 21.88 -14.40 11.07
N PRO A 359 21.60 -15.69 11.38
CA PRO A 359 20.24 -16.12 11.63
C PRO A 359 19.57 -15.31 12.74
N TYR A 360 18.25 -15.10 12.60
CA TYR A 360 17.43 -14.42 13.59
C TYR A 360 17.03 -15.38 14.70
N ASP A 361 17.20 -14.98 15.95
CA ASP A 361 16.76 -15.76 17.11
C ASP A 361 15.30 -15.48 17.44
N THR A 362 14.40 -16.38 17.03
CA THR A 362 12.96 -16.25 17.32
C THR A 362 12.59 -16.42 18.79
N SER A 363 13.53 -16.81 19.67
CA SER A 363 13.32 -16.90 21.11
C SER A 363 13.67 -15.61 21.85
N ASP A 364 14.39 -14.68 21.21
CA ASP A 364 14.72 -13.37 21.77
C ASP A 364 13.59 -12.37 21.48
N ALA A 365 12.72 -12.17 22.47
CA ALA A 365 11.60 -11.25 22.35
C ALA A 365 12.03 -9.75 22.27
N SER A 366 13.29 -9.44 22.54
CA SER A 366 13.83 -8.09 22.43
C SER A 366 14.44 -7.79 21.06
N ALA A 367 14.71 -8.81 20.25
CA ALA A 367 15.28 -8.64 18.94
C ALA A 367 14.25 -8.09 17.95
N THR A 368 14.61 -7.03 17.22
CA THR A 368 13.77 -6.49 16.14
C THR A 368 13.80 -7.43 14.94
N PRO A 369 12.65 -7.94 14.47
CA PRO A 369 12.61 -8.81 13.31
C PRO A 369 12.92 -8.04 12.01
N PRO A 370 13.53 -8.68 11.02
CA PRO A 370 13.65 -8.12 9.68
C PRO A 370 12.28 -7.95 9.04
N VAL A 371 12.16 -6.93 8.17
CA VAL A 371 10.94 -6.62 7.42
C VAL A 371 11.24 -6.45 5.94
N ILE A 372 10.21 -6.62 5.10
CA ILE A 372 10.27 -6.52 3.65
C ILE A 372 9.43 -5.32 3.19
N ALA A 373 10.03 -4.44 2.37
CA ALA A 373 9.31 -3.51 1.52
C ALA A 373 9.49 -3.88 0.04
N VAL A 374 8.51 -3.54 -0.78
CA VAL A 374 8.54 -3.79 -2.23
C VAL A 374 8.40 -2.47 -2.95
N GLY A 375 9.24 -2.26 -3.96
CA GLY A 375 9.20 -1.07 -4.80
C GLY A 375 9.56 -1.41 -6.24
N GLY A 376 8.60 -1.28 -7.16
CA GLY A 376 8.80 -1.58 -8.57
C GLY A 376 9.30 -3.02 -8.81
N THR A 377 10.54 -3.15 -9.28
CA THR A 377 11.18 -4.45 -9.55
C THR A 377 12.17 -4.89 -8.45
N ARG A 378 12.13 -4.24 -7.30
CA ARG A 378 13.05 -4.47 -6.18
C ARG A 378 12.30 -4.87 -4.92
N ALA A 379 12.94 -5.70 -4.11
CA ALA A 379 12.59 -5.93 -2.72
C ALA A 379 13.69 -5.34 -1.83
N TYR A 380 13.28 -4.80 -0.69
CA TYR A 380 14.18 -4.21 0.31
C TYR A 380 13.97 -4.97 1.62
N VAL A 381 15.05 -5.53 2.16
CA VAL A 381 14.99 -6.34 3.38
C VAL A 381 15.89 -5.75 4.43
N SER A 382 15.35 -5.43 5.60
CA SER A 382 16.15 -4.95 6.73
C SER A 382 16.95 -6.07 7.39
N ASP A 383 18.16 -5.72 7.82
CA ASP A 383 18.92 -6.44 8.85
C ASP A 383 19.10 -5.48 10.05
N PRO A 384 18.15 -5.46 10.99
CA PRO A 384 18.18 -4.51 12.11
C PRO A 384 19.44 -4.62 12.96
N ALA A 385 19.95 -5.84 13.13
CA ALA A 385 21.17 -6.10 13.91
C ALA A 385 22.43 -5.48 13.28
N SER A 386 22.46 -5.38 11.95
CA SER A 386 23.55 -4.77 11.19
C SER A 386 23.26 -3.31 10.83
N LYS A 387 22.05 -2.81 11.08
CA LYS A 387 21.56 -1.48 10.69
C LYS A 387 21.63 -1.23 9.19
N THR A 388 21.36 -2.26 8.40
CA THR A 388 21.43 -2.22 6.94
C THR A 388 20.13 -2.67 6.31
N VAL A 389 19.95 -2.30 5.02
CA VAL A 389 18.88 -2.78 4.14
C VAL A 389 19.49 -3.35 2.87
N ALA A 390 19.18 -4.59 2.57
CA ALA A 390 19.56 -5.22 1.30
C ALA A 390 18.54 -4.84 0.22
N GLU A 391 18.99 -4.30 -0.89
CA GLU A 391 18.21 -4.12 -2.12
C GLU A 391 18.39 -5.37 -3.00
N ILE A 392 17.28 -6.00 -3.37
CA ILE A 392 17.28 -7.30 -4.05
C ILE A 392 16.58 -7.19 -5.39
N ASP A 393 17.27 -7.63 -6.44
CA ASP A 393 16.66 -7.88 -7.75
C ASP A 393 16.01 -9.27 -7.74
N PHE A 394 14.72 -9.32 -7.44
CA PHE A 394 14.01 -10.59 -7.35
C PHE A 394 13.77 -11.26 -8.72
N ARG A 395 13.99 -10.54 -9.83
CA ARG A 395 13.90 -11.08 -11.19
C ARG A 395 15.22 -11.66 -11.70
N ASP A 396 16.32 -11.37 -10.99
CA ASP A 396 17.66 -11.85 -11.29
C ASP A 396 18.14 -12.78 -10.17
N ASP A 397 17.48 -13.93 -10.02
CA ASP A 397 17.78 -15.00 -9.05
C ASP A 397 17.92 -14.48 -7.60
N ALA A 398 17.06 -13.52 -7.23
CA ALA A 398 17.09 -12.83 -5.94
C ALA A 398 18.48 -12.23 -5.59
N ARG A 399 19.21 -11.77 -6.59
CA ARG A 399 20.55 -11.19 -6.43
C ARG A 399 20.48 -9.91 -5.59
N ILE A 400 21.34 -9.82 -4.57
CA ILE A 400 21.55 -8.58 -3.84
C ILE A 400 22.25 -7.58 -4.77
N ALA A 401 21.53 -6.50 -5.12
CA ALA A 401 22.04 -5.44 -5.98
C ALA A 401 23.03 -4.55 -5.21
N ARG A 402 22.67 -4.20 -3.97
CA ARG A 402 23.51 -3.46 -3.03
C ARG A 402 22.98 -3.61 -1.59
N THR A 403 23.79 -3.16 -0.63
CA THR A 403 23.41 -3.02 0.78
C THR A 403 23.54 -1.56 1.17
N LEU A 404 22.47 -1.01 1.75
CA LEU A 404 22.39 0.36 2.23
C LEU A 404 22.67 0.37 3.73
N ASP A 405 23.55 1.25 4.19
CA ASP A 405 23.67 1.59 5.62
C ASP A 405 22.57 2.60 5.96
N VAL A 406 21.63 2.20 6.79
CA VAL A 406 20.51 3.06 7.19
C VAL A 406 20.69 3.68 8.58
N GLY A 407 21.76 3.28 9.29
CA GLY A 407 22.17 3.85 10.57
C GLY A 407 21.27 3.56 11.75
N VAL A 408 20.14 2.87 11.55
CA VAL A 408 19.11 2.56 12.58
C VAL A 408 18.74 1.09 12.54
N ALA A 409 18.20 0.57 13.65
CA ALA A 409 17.63 -0.78 13.70
C ALA A 409 16.23 -0.76 13.06
N ALA A 410 16.18 -0.93 11.75
CA ALA A 410 14.96 -0.75 10.98
C ALA A 410 13.84 -1.71 11.39
N SER A 411 12.75 -1.20 11.97
CA SER A 411 11.56 -1.94 12.38
C SER A 411 10.45 -1.93 11.34
N THR A 412 10.39 -0.88 10.50
CA THR A 412 9.51 -0.82 9.33
C THR A 412 10.22 -0.14 8.16
N LEU A 413 9.83 -0.52 6.96
CA LEU A 413 10.32 0.01 5.70
C LEU A 413 9.14 0.39 4.80
N GLY A 414 9.32 1.46 4.03
CA GLY A 414 8.41 1.82 2.95
C GLY A 414 9.17 2.44 1.78
N VAL A 415 8.76 2.13 0.56
CA VAL A 415 9.31 2.73 -0.67
C VAL A 415 8.29 3.67 -1.25
N VAL A 416 8.74 4.83 -1.73
CA VAL A 416 7.91 5.85 -2.37
C VAL A 416 8.66 6.46 -3.55
N GLY A 417 7.94 7.15 -4.46
CA GLY A 417 8.52 7.86 -5.60
C GLY A 417 8.91 6.96 -6.77
N LEU A 418 8.11 5.95 -7.06
CA LEU A 418 8.35 4.99 -8.14
C LEU A 418 7.72 5.41 -9.46
#